data_4d77c1a2c4b1f43071ac6f84c78533e9
#
_entry.id   4d77c1a2c4b1f43071ac6f84c78533e9
#
_cell.length_a   1.000
_cell.length_b   1.000
_cell.length_c   1.000
_cell.angle_alpha   90.00
_cell.angle_beta   90.00
_cell.angle_gamma   90.00
#
_symmetry.space_group_name_H-M   'P 1'
#
loop_
_entity.id
_entity.type
_entity.pdbx_description
1 polymer ?
#
loop_
_entity_poly.entity_id
_entity_poly.type
_entity_poly.pdbx_seq_one_letter_code
_entity_poly.pdbx_strand_id
1 'polypeptide(L)'
;MEYKVPPHIIALMKLETISRALWGKDWTPEPDAEGSKNFYYPVFALYTQQEIEDMDEDEREGLLSASANNSVTAGFNYMWTNNSSSHKSAGISSRLYQEDSEKAEYFGKQFLELWAEYLKFNFEVGGRLK
;
A
#
# COMPACT_ATOMS: atom_id res chain seq x y z
N MET A 1 33.38 5.71 0.97
CA MET A 1 32.01 6.27 1.12
C MET A 1 31.02 5.10 1.18
N GLU A 2 30.30 5.00 2.25
CA GLU A 2 29.32 3.94 2.38
C GLU A 2 28.02 4.36 1.69
N TYR A 3 27.48 3.45 0.89
CA TYR A 3 26.17 3.64 0.29
C TYR A 3 25.09 3.37 1.34
N LYS A 4 24.23 4.33 1.56
CA LYS A 4 23.08 4.14 2.46
C LYS A 4 21.83 3.89 1.63
N VAL A 5 21.16 2.78 1.92
CA VAL A 5 19.90 2.45 1.25
C VAL A 5 18.85 3.48 1.65
N PRO A 6 18.19 4.13 0.70
CA PRO A 6 17.13 5.09 1.04
C PRO A 6 16.00 4.46 1.85
N PRO A 7 15.36 5.23 2.74
CA PRO A 7 14.29 4.70 3.58
C PRO A 7 13.15 4.03 2.83
N HIS A 8 12.77 4.54 1.66
CA HIS A 8 11.68 3.93 0.89
C HIS A 8 12.06 2.56 0.33
N ILE A 9 13.34 2.31 0.07
CA ILE A 9 13.81 1.01 -0.37
C ILE A 9 13.81 0.02 0.80
N ILE A 10 14.20 0.48 1.99
CA ILE A 10 14.12 -0.35 3.19
C ILE A 10 12.66 -0.74 3.45
N ALA A 11 11.74 0.21 3.32
CA ALA A 11 10.31 -0.07 3.46
C ALA A 11 9.83 -1.09 2.44
N LEU A 12 10.26 -0.96 1.18
CA LEU A 12 9.92 -1.93 0.14
C LEU A 12 10.42 -3.33 0.48
N MET A 13 11.65 -3.45 0.97
CA MET A 13 12.22 -4.74 1.36
C MET A 13 11.38 -5.41 2.47
N LYS A 14 10.94 -4.61 3.44
CA LYS A 14 10.07 -5.10 4.51
C LYS A 14 8.70 -5.52 3.97
N LEU A 15 8.12 -4.72 3.07
CA LEU A 15 6.85 -5.04 2.44
C LEU A 15 6.94 -6.33 1.63
N GLU A 16 8.01 -6.54 0.89
CA GLU A 16 8.21 -7.77 0.12
C GLU A 16 8.31 -8.99 1.04
N THR A 17 8.98 -8.84 2.18
CA THR A 17 9.09 -9.92 3.17
C THR A 17 7.71 -10.29 3.73
N ILE A 18 6.92 -9.28 4.08
CA ILE A 18 5.56 -9.46 4.59
C ILE A 18 4.68 -10.10 3.52
N SER A 19 4.78 -9.60 2.28
CA SER A 19 4.01 -10.11 1.15
C SER A 19 4.24 -11.60 0.95
N ARG A 20 5.50 -12.03 0.95
CA ARG A 20 5.84 -13.45 0.83
C ARG A 20 5.28 -14.29 1.96
N ALA A 21 5.30 -13.74 3.18
CA ALA A 21 4.71 -14.43 4.32
C ALA A 21 3.20 -14.61 4.15
N LEU A 22 2.52 -13.63 3.58
CA LEU A 22 1.09 -13.70 3.31
C LEU A 22 0.75 -14.70 2.20
N TRP A 23 1.64 -14.89 1.23
CA TRP A 23 1.44 -15.90 0.18
C TRP A 23 1.36 -17.31 0.75
N GLY A 24 2.10 -17.59 1.79
CA GLY A 24 2.20 -18.93 2.34
C GLY A 24 3.09 -19.83 1.50
N LYS A 25 2.86 -21.14 1.59
CA LYS A 25 3.71 -22.13 0.92
C LYS A 25 3.23 -22.50 -0.47
N ASP A 26 1.95 -22.34 -0.74
CA ASP A 26 1.30 -22.94 -1.89
C ASP A 26 0.90 -21.96 -2.98
N TRP A 27 1.20 -20.67 -2.81
CA TRP A 27 0.77 -19.67 -3.76
C TRP A 27 1.86 -18.62 -3.98
N THR A 28 2.04 -18.24 -5.24
CA THR A 28 2.87 -17.10 -5.64
C THR A 28 2.18 -16.38 -6.80
N PRO A 29 2.44 -15.09 -7.00
CA PRO A 29 1.82 -14.33 -8.09
C PRO A 29 2.49 -14.61 -9.43
N GLU A 30 2.27 -15.79 -9.97
CA GLU A 30 2.84 -16.18 -11.26
C GLU A 30 1.95 -15.72 -12.41
N PRO A 31 2.48 -14.92 -13.34
CA PRO A 31 1.71 -14.53 -14.52
C PRO A 31 1.48 -15.70 -15.45
N ASP A 32 0.36 -15.70 -16.15
CA ASP A 32 0.09 -16.66 -17.20
C ASP A 32 -0.32 -15.93 -18.49
N ALA A 33 -0.18 -16.63 -19.62
CA ALA A 33 -0.43 -16.03 -20.93
C ALA A 33 -1.92 -15.74 -21.19
N GLU A 34 -2.79 -16.43 -20.46
CA GLU A 34 -4.24 -16.33 -20.66
C GLU A 34 -4.89 -15.32 -19.72
N GLY A 35 -4.17 -14.89 -18.69
CA GLY A 35 -4.73 -13.97 -17.70
C GLY A 35 -5.90 -14.58 -16.93
N SER A 36 -5.81 -15.87 -16.63
CA SER A 36 -6.91 -16.63 -16.02
C SER A 36 -7.15 -16.33 -14.54
N LYS A 37 -6.24 -15.62 -13.91
CA LYS A 37 -6.30 -15.31 -12.47
C LYS A 37 -6.29 -13.81 -12.26
N ASN A 38 -6.72 -13.39 -11.09
CA ASN A 38 -6.58 -12.01 -10.65
C ASN A 38 -5.61 -11.93 -9.48
N PHE A 39 -4.80 -10.91 -9.48
CA PHE A 39 -3.92 -10.58 -8.37
C PHE A 39 -4.45 -9.33 -7.69
N TYR A 40 -4.37 -9.27 -6.38
CA TYR A 40 -4.97 -8.22 -5.57
C TYR A 40 -3.89 -7.39 -4.89
N TYR A 41 -4.13 -6.10 -4.78
CA TYR A 41 -3.19 -5.18 -4.13
C TYR A 41 -3.95 -4.01 -3.50
N PRO A 42 -3.41 -3.47 -2.39
CA PRO A 42 -4.05 -2.33 -1.76
C PRO A 42 -3.76 -1.04 -2.51
N VAL A 43 -4.72 -0.12 -2.47
CA VAL A 43 -4.60 1.22 -3.03
C VAL A 43 -4.79 2.22 -1.90
N PHE A 44 -3.97 3.27 -1.90
CA PHE A 44 -3.92 4.28 -0.85
C PHE A 44 -4.28 5.63 -1.41
N ALA A 45 -4.72 6.52 -0.54
CA ALA A 45 -5.09 7.87 -0.95
C ALA A 45 -4.62 8.91 0.06
N LEU A 46 -4.42 10.10 -0.44
CA LEU A 46 -4.24 11.30 0.37
C LEU A 46 -5.60 12.00 0.45
N TYR A 47 -6.01 12.34 1.65
CA TYR A 47 -7.31 12.94 1.91
C TYR A 47 -7.16 14.38 2.35
N THR A 48 -8.07 15.24 1.90
CA THR A 48 -8.13 16.62 2.35
C THR A 48 -8.79 16.70 3.72
N GLN A 49 -8.63 17.85 4.40
CA GLN A 49 -9.28 18.07 5.69
C GLN A 49 -10.80 17.94 5.56
N GLN A 50 -11.38 18.45 4.48
CA GLN A 50 -12.82 18.37 4.26
C GLN A 50 -13.28 16.92 4.10
N GLU A 51 -12.54 16.13 3.33
CA GLU A 51 -12.85 14.71 3.16
C GLU A 51 -12.82 13.96 4.49
N ILE A 52 -11.84 14.29 5.35
CA ILE A 52 -11.74 13.69 6.67
C ILE A 52 -12.93 14.09 7.56
N GLU A 53 -13.34 15.35 7.50
CA GLU A 53 -14.51 15.81 8.24
C GLU A 53 -15.80 15.12 7.82
N ASP A 54 -15.90 14.74 6.56
CA ASP A 54 -17.06 14.04 6.01
C ASP A 54 -17.05 12.53 6.27
N MET A 55 -15.94 11.98 6.75
CA MET A 55 -15.82 10.56 7.08
C MET A 55 -16.50 10.22 8.40
N ASP A 56 -17.00 8.99 8.49
CA ASP A 56 -17.45 8.45 9.79
C ASP A 56 -16.24 7.99 10.61
N GLU A 57 -16.50 7.53 11.83
CA GLU A 57 -15.44 7.09 12.73
C GLU A 57 -14.65 5.89 12.18
N ASP A 58 -15.33 4.96 11.55
CA ASP A 58 -14.68 3.78 10.99
C ASP A 58 -13.74 4.16 9.87
N GLU A 59 -14.15 5.08 9.01
CA GLU A 59 -13.33 5.55 7.90
C GLU A 59 -12.11 6.34 8.39
N ARG A 60 -12.22 7.05 9.50
CA ARG A 60 -11.11 7.80 10.09
C ARG A 60 -10.11 6.91 10.80
N GLU A 61 -10.54 5.72 11.18
CA GLU A 61 -9.67 4.82 11.93
C GLU A 61 -8.41 4.49 11.13
N GLY A 62 -7.28 4.63 11.78
CA GLY A 62 -6.00 4.33 11.17
C GLY A 62 -5.39 5.41 10.32
N LEU A 63 -6.10 6.52 10.05
CA LEU A 63 -5.53 7.61 9.25
C LEU A 63 -4.20 8.08 9.82
N LEU A 64 -3.23 8.27 8.95
CA LEU A 64 -1.97 8.92 9.28
C LEU A 64 -2.04 10.38 8.82
N SER A 65 -1.46 11.28 9.59
CA SER A 65 -1.39 12.67 9.15
C SER A 65 -0.51 12.78 7.91
N ALA A 66 -0.88 13.64 6.99
CA ALA A 66 -0.12 13.84 5.77
C ALA A 66 -0.18 15.29 5.33
N SER A 67 0.88 15.74 4.68
CA SER A 67 0.94 17.09 4.12
C SER A 67 1.71 17.07 2.82
N ALA A 68 1.30 17.92 1.90
CA ALA A 68 2.02 18.17 0.67
C ALA A 68 2.47 19.63 0.66
N ASN A 69 3.23 20.02 -0.36
CA ASN A 69 3.83 21.34 -0.42
C ASN A 69 2.87 22.51 -0.17
N ASN A 70 1.61 22.33 -0.52
CA ASN A 70 0.59 23.37 -0.37
C ASN A 70 -0.35 23.11 0.79
N SER A 71 -0.04 22.14 1.63
CA SER A 71 -0.81 21.81 2.83
C SER A 71 -2.29 21.52 2.58
N VAL A 72 -2.64 21.05 1.41
CA VAL A 72 -4.03 20.74 1.05
C VAL A 72 -4.46 19.33 1.44
N THR A 73 -3.49 18.45 1.72
CA THR A 73 -3.77 17.09 2.19
C THR A 73 -3.68 17.07 3.71
N ALA A 74 -4.49 16.24 4.34
CA ALA A 74 -4.52 16.14 5.80
C ALA A 74 -4.36 14.72 6.31
N GLY A 75 -4.52 13.71 5.46
CA GLY A 75 -4.41 12.32 5.89
C GLY A 75 -4.02 11.36 4.78
N PHE A 76 -3.45 10.23 5.18
CA PHE A 76 -3.07 9.12 4.31
C PHE A 76 -3.68 7.85 4.87
N ASN A 77 -4.32 7.06 4.03
CA ASN A 77 -4.90 5.80 4.46
C ASN A 77 -5.08 4.83 3.30
N TYR A 78 -5.32 3.58 3.65
CA TYR A 78 -5.83 2.59 2.72
C TYR A 78 -7.19 3.06 2.18
N MET A 79 -7.39 2.90 0.90
CA MET A 79 -8.63 3.33 0.25
C MET A 79 -9.47 2.14 -0.18
N TRP A 80 -8.91 1.27 -0.99
CA TRP A 80 -9.57 0.03 -1.40
C TRP A 80 -8.55 -1.00 -1.86
N THR A 81 -9.04 -2.21 -2.15
CA THR A 81 -8.23 -3.23 -2.80
C THR A 81 -8.63 -3.31 -4.26
N ASN A 82 -7.65 -3.25 -5.14
CA ASN A 82 -7.86 -3.38 -6.58
C ASN A 82 -7.29 -4.72 -7.06
N ASN A 83 -7.57 -5.07 -8.29
CA ASN A 83 -7.05 -6.31 -8.86
C ASN A 83 -6.47 -6.07 -10.25
N SER A 84 -5.59 -6.99 -10.65
CA SER A 84 -4.96 -6.99 -11.96
C SER A 84 -4.97 -8.40 -12.51
N SER A 85 -5.13 -8.52 -13.82
CA SER A 85 -5.09 -9.82 -14.48
C SER A 85 -3.68 -10.43 -14.37
N SER A 86 -3.63 -11.76 -14.32
CA SER A 86 -2.38 -12.52 -14.28
C SER A 86 -1.71 -12.63 -15.66
N HIS A 87 -1.93 -11.67 -16.54
CA HIS A 87 -1.30 -11.63 -17.85
C HIS A 87 0.22 -11.72 -17.73
N LYS A 88 0.87 -12.22 -18.77
CA LYS A 88 2.31 -12.45 -18.78
C LYS A 88 3.18 -11.19 -18.63
N SER A 89 2.60 -10.02 -18.64
CA SER A 89 3.35 -8.78 -18.38
C SER A 89 3.71 -8.68 -16.90
N ALA A 90 4.97 -8.40 -16.62
CA ALA A 90 5.43 -8.21 -15.23
C ALA A 90 5.44 -6.73 -14.87
N GLY A 91 4.82 -6.38 -13.76
CA GLY A 91 4.84 -5.03 -13.24
C GLY A 91 5.79 -4.90 -12.06
N ILE A 92 6.17 -3.67 -11.72
CA ILE A 92 7.06 -3.39 -10.59
C ILE A 92 6.48 -3.89 -9.29
N SER A 93 5.16 -3.85 -9.17
CA SER A 93 4.44 -4.20 -7.94
C SER A 93 4.09 -5.67 -7.82
N SER A 94 4.48 -6.51 -8.78
CA SER A 94 4.09 -7.93 -8.78
C SER A 94 4.51 -8.68 -7.52
N ARG A 95 5.62 -8.28 -6.90
CA ARG A 95 6.08 -8.89 -5.65
C ARG A 95 5.19 -8.55 -4.45
N LEU A 96 4.29 -7.59 -4.61
CA LEU A 96 3.40 -7.13 -3.55
C LEU A 96 1.96 -7.58 -3.77
N TYR A 97 1.69 -8.33 -4.83
CA TYR A 97 0.37 -8.86 -5.12
C TYR A 97 -0.01 -9.95 -4.12
N GLN A 98 -1.30 -10.07 -3.88
CA GLN A 98 -1.86 -11.07 -2.99
C GLN A 98 -2.85 -11.95 -3.71
N GLU A 99 -3.09 -13.11 -3.14
CA GLU A 99 -3.95 -14.14 -3.68
C GLU A 99 -5.43 -13.73 -3.73
N ASP A 100 -5.87 -12.95 -2.74
CA ASP A 100 -7.26 -12.56 -2.62
C ASP A 100 -7.38 -11.16 -2.02
N SER A 101 -8.60 -10.62 -2.05
CA SER A 101 -8.86 -9.27 -1.58
C SER A 101 -8.69 -9.12 -0.06
N GLU A 102 -8.98 -10.17 0.70
CA GLU A 102 -8.85 -10.11 2.16
C GLU A 102 -7.40 -9.96 2.58
N LYS A 103 -6.50 -10.72 1.95
CA LYS A 103 -5.07 -10.60 2.22
C LYS A 103 -4.53 -9.24 1.81
N ALA A 104 -4.97 -8.71 0.67
CA ALA A 104 -4.54 -7.40 0.20
C ALA A 104 -5.03 -6.28 1.14
N GLU A 105 -6.27 -6.36 1.60
CA GLU A 105 -6.80 -5.41 2.57
C GLU A 105 -6.02 -5.45 3.90
N TYR A 106 -5.77 -6.64 4.41
CA TYR A 106 -4.96 -6.82 5.62
C TYR A 106 -3.57 -6.23 5.43
N PHE A 107 -2.94 -6.53 4.30
CA PHE A 107 -1.61 -6.05 3.98
C PHE A 107 -1.57 -4.51 3.95
N GLY A 108 -2.57 -3.89 3.34
CA GLY A 108 -2.65 -2.44 3.26
C GLY A 108 -2.94 -1.78 4.59
N LYS A 109 -3.89 -2.29 5.34
CA LYS A 109 -4.32 -1.68 6.60
C LYS A 109 -3.33 -1.92 7.74
N GLN A 110 -2.86 -3.15 7.88
CA GLN A 110 -2.01 -3.52 9.01
C GLN A 110 -0.62 -2.90 8.93
N PHE A 111 -0.13 -2.67 7.73
CA PHE A 111 1.24 -2.17 7.52
C PHE A 111 1.23 -0.79 6.87
N LEU A 112 0.23 0.01 7.19
CA LEU A 112 0.01 1.33 6.58
C LEU A 112 1.24 2.24 6.67
N GLU A 113 1.94 2.22 7.81
CA GLU A 113 3.11 3.06 7.99
C GLU A 113 4.26 2.69 7.05
N LEU A 114 4.45 1.40 6.78
CA LEU A 114 5.44 0.94 5.81
C LEU A 114 5.04 1.35 4.39
N TRP A 115 3.78 1.23 4.05
CA TRP A 115 3.28 1.66 2.75
C TRP A 115 3.46 3.17 2.56
N ALA A 116 3.20 3.95 3.61
CA ALA A 116 3.41 5.40 3.57
C ALA A 116 4.87 5.73 3.30
N GLU A 117 5.79 5.05 3.99
CA GLU A 117 7.23 5.27 3.81
C GLU A 117 7.69 4.89 2.41
N TYR A 118 7.15 3.81 1.86
CA TYR A 118 7.50 3.36 0.51
C TYR A 118 6.94 4.30 -0.57
N LEU A 119 5.70 4.75 -0.39
CA LEU A 119 4.98 5.51 -1.42
C LEU A 119 5.26 7.01 -1.38
N LYS A 120 5.70 7.55 -0.25
CA LYS A 120 5.91 9.00 -0.18
C LYS A 120 7.05 9.44 -1.11
N PHE A 121 6.78 10.49 -1.85
CA PHE A 121 7.76 11.05 -2.76
C PHE A 121 7.81 12.56 -2.61
N ASN A 122 6.65 13.20 -2.71
CA ASN A 122 6.55 14.65 -2.61
C ASN A 122 5.52 15.08 -1.56
N PHE A 123 5.27 14.20 -0.59
CA PHE A 123 4.41 14.50 0.56
C PHE A 123 5.04 13.91 1.81
N GLU A 124 4.66 14.44 2.96
CA GLU A 124 5.11 13.96 4.24
C GLU A 124 3.99 13.23 4.96
N VAL A 125 4.36 12.21 5.73
CA VAL A 125 3.41 11.45 6.54
C VAL A 125 3.89 11.46 7.97
N GLY A 126 3.01 11.82 8.89
CA GLY A 126 3.29 11.82 10.32
C GLY A 126 2.63 10.64 11.03
N GLY A 127 2.40 10.81 12.34
CA GLY A 127 1.76 9.80 13.14
C GLY A 127 0.26 9.72 12.90
N ARG A 128 -0.40 8.85 13.66
CA ARG A 128 -1.85 8.68 13.54
C ARG A 128 -2.59 9.94 13.92
N LEU A 129 -3.62 10.25 13.16
CA LEU A 129 -4.53 11.34 13.49
C LEU A 129 -5.34 10.96 14.73
N LYS A 130 -5.51 11.91 15.60
CA LYS A 130 -6.33 11.75 16.81
C LYS A 130 -7.70 12.36 16.64
#